data_f94a01698cf811c5ee26cacdb8d9ffa4
#
_entry.id   f94a01698cf811c5ee26cacdb8d9ffa4
#
_cell.length_a   1.000
_cell.length_b   1.000
_cell.length_c   1.000
_cell.angle_alpha   90.00
_cell.angle_beta   90.00
_cell.angle_gamma   90.00
#
_symmetry.space_group_name_H-M   'P 1'
#
loop_
_entity.id
_entity.type
_entity.pdbx_description
1 polymer ?
#
loop_
_entity_poly.entity_id
_entity_poly.type
_entity_poly.pdbx_seq_one_letter_code
_entity_poly.pdbx_strand_id
1 'polypeptide(L)'
;MNATKVIIWGIDDVNTLGLVREVGEIGIDFLFLLKGSKAAAARSKYVKNLHQVSSNEEALGYLTSTFNGYEFKPVIITSGDGTTVFIDQHKEELEKLFVIPGTGIKGLAEKYTDKNNMTKLAIEVGIKCPESRYVQWDSSIDGVKYPCFIKPSHQKPGHYNEFKFKICNNDEELKYTLSNARHESEFILQDYIKSEYEVVVFGSRMMDGATRIAGAIVRDRLAVGISGHGMVTPNIPSCIDASKIATYLEKIDYKGLFGFEYGVMDSEAYFYEVNLRNDGTAHCFYNAGSKLTEAYILSCMGKDYGHLQIEVTEEKWFIDELYDYGNVLEGKITRKQWKKDMKEATIMRYYDSNDVAPYNYLKKRKWINIAKYILLGKYRQQIVAVLDKLGLKK
;
A
#
# COMPACT_ATOMS: atom_id res chain seq x y z
N MET A 1 -23.26 -24.98 -4.20
CA MET A 1 -22.29 -24.06 -3.62
C MET A 1 -22.53 -22.71 -4.24
N ASN A 2 -22.77 -21.66 -3.45
CA ASN A 2 -22.84 -20.31 -4.01
C ASN A 2 -21.49 -20.01 -4.63
N ALA A 3 -21.50 -19.65 -5.89
CA ALA A 3 -20.27 -19.51 -6.65
C ALA A 3 -19.49 -18.27 -6.16
N THR A 4 -18.32 -18.48 -5.56
CA THR A 4 -17.37 -17.42 -5.21
C THR A 4 -17.10 -16.52 -6.42
N LYS A 5 -17.45 -15.23 -6.33
CA LYS A 5 -17.30 -14.28 -7.44
C LYS A 5 -16.04 -13.44 -7.33
N VAL A 6 -15.55 -13.24 -6.12
CA VAL A 6 -14.35 -12.43 -5.82
C VAL A 6 -13.43 -13.23 -4.92
N ILE A 7 -12.14 -13.12 -5.15
CA ILE A 7 -11.09 -13.65 -4.28
C ILE A 7 -10.26 -12.45 -3.79
N ILE A 8 -10.27 -12.22 -2.49
CA ILE A 8 -9.40 -11.25 -1.86
C ILE A 8 -8.14 -11.99 -1.42
N TRP A 9 -7.05 -11.77 -2.15
CA TRP A 9 -5.75 -12.34 -1.80
C TRP A 9 -4.93 -11.33 -1.00
N GLY A 10 -4.96 -11.47 0.31
CA GLY A 10 -4.46 -10.46 1.24
C GLY A 10 -3.55 -10.99 2.33
N ILE A 11 -3.04 -10.04 3.12
CA ILE A 11 -2.16 -10.24 4.28
C ILE A 11 -2.75 -9.54 5.52
N ASP A 12 -2.04 -9.60 6.67
CA ASP A 12 -2.46 -8.90 7.90
C ASP A 12 -2.11 -7.41 7.83
N ASP A 13 -2.92 -6.63 7.12
CA ASP A 13 -2.79 -5.18 7.03
C ASP A 13 -4.14 -4.45 6.99
N VAL A 14 -4.10 -3.12 7.07
CA VAL A 14 -5.30 -2.27 7.03
C VAL A 14 -5.93 -2.24 5.64
N ASN A 15 -5.13 -2.40 4.60
CA ASN A 15 -5.58 -2.46 3.21
C ASN A 15 -6.51 -3.67 3.00
N THR A 16 -6.06 -4.85 3.40
CA THR A 16 -6.87 -6.08 3.37
C THR A 16 -8.16 -5.93 4.19
N LEU A 17 -8.09 -5.31 5.37
CA LEU A 17 -9.28 -5.09 6.21
C LEU A 17 -10.30 -4.21 5.50
N GLY A 18 -9.84 -3.10 4.90
CA GLY A 18 -10.69 -2.20 4.13
C GLY A 18 -11.38 -2.93 2.96
N LEU A 19 -10.60 -3.65 2.17
CA LEU A 19 -11.10 -4.39 1.01
C LEU A 19 -12.14 -5.47 1.39
N VAL A 20 -11.92 -6.21 2.50
CA VAL A 20 -12.88 -7.19 3.04
C VAL A 20 -14.19 -6.52 3.42
N ARG A 21 -14.15 -5.33 4.04
CA ARG A 21 -15.35 -4.56 4.38
C ARG A 21 -16.09 -4.08 3.15
N GLU A 22 -15.38 -3.45 2.20
CA GLU A 22 -15.98 -2.95 0.96
C GLU A 22 -16.70 -4.05 0.19
N VAL A 23 -16.01 -5.17 -0.10
CA VAL A 23 -16.62 -6.29 -0.84
C VAL A 23 -17.75 -6.94 -0.05
N GLY A 24 -17.61 -7.02 1.28
CA GLY A 24 -18.65 -7.55 2.16
C GLY A 24 -19.91 -6.69 2.23
N GLU A 25 -19.77 -5.37 2.22
CA GLU A 25 -20.90 -4.42 2.21
C GLU A 25 -21.62 -4.36 0.87
N ILE A 26 -20.90 -4.55 -0.24
CA ILE A 26 -21.48 -4.72 -1.58
C ILE A 26 -22.37 -5.99 -1.62
N GLY A 27 -22.15 -6.96 -0.73
CA GLY A 27 -22.90 -8.19 -0.67
C GLY A 27 -22.50 -9.24 -1.71
N ILE A 28 -21.31 -9.11 -2.30
CA ILE A 28 -20.75 -10.09 -3.24
C ILE A 28 -20.10 -11.22 -2.43
N ASP A 29 -20.44 -12.48 -2.79
CA ASP A 29 -19.79 -13.64 -2.20
C ASP A 29 -18.31 -13.71 -2.58
N PHE A 30 -17.43 -13.69 -1.56
CA PHE A 30 -16.00 -13.74 -1.76
C PHE A 30 -15.31 -14.81 -0.93
N LEU A 31 -14.18 -15.28 -1.43
CA LEU A 31 -13.19 -16.05 -0.69
C LEU A 31 -12.11 -15.07 -0.18
N PHE A 32 -11.86 -15.07 1.13
CA PHE A 32 -10.68 -14.43 1.68
C PHE A 32 -9.54 -15.45 1.72
N LEU A 33 -8.57 -15.27 0.82
CA LEU A 33 -7.32 -16.04 0.76
C LEU A 33 -6.25 -15.29 1.53
N LEU A 34 -6.00 -15.74 2.75
CA LEU A 34 -5.09 -15.06 3.69
C LEU A 34 -3.71 -15.72 3.66
N LYS A 35 -2.70 -14.98 3.25
CA LYS A 35 -1.30 -15.37 3.46
C LYS A 35 -0.88 -15.02 4.89
N GLY A 36 -0.70 -16.05 5.71
CA GLY A 36 -0.37 -15.94 7.14
C GLY A 36 -1.46 -16.51 8.03
N SER A 37 -1.21 -16.50 9.33
CA SER A 37 -2.08 -17.18 10.30
C SER A 37 -2.92 -16.25 11.17
N LYS A 38 -2.65 -14.94 11.16
CA LYS A 38 -3.27 -13.98 12.10
C LYS A 38 -3.50 -12.64 11.42
N ALA A 39 -4.71 -12.42 10.92
CA ALA A 39 -5.10 -11.13 10.38
C ALA A 39 -6.34 -10.57 11.10
N ALA A 40 -6.35 -9.24 11.27
CA ALA A 40 -7.52 -8.56 11.79
C ALA A 40 -8.72 -8.73 10.85
N ALA A 41 -8.50 -8.66 9.54
CA ALA A 41 -9.50 -8.85 8.51
C ALA A 41 -10.24 -10.19 8.62
N ALA A 42 -9.56 -11.27 9.07
CA ALA A 42 -10.20 -12.58 9.29
C ALA A 42 -11.23 -12.59 10.45
N ARG A 43 -11.31 -11.51 11.22
CA ARG A 43 -12.31 -11.32 12.29
C ARG A 43 -13.53 -10.51 11.85
N SER A 44 -13.50 -10.00 10.63
CA SER A 44 -14.63 -9.25 10.08
C SER A 44 -15.86 -10.13 9.96
N LYS A 45 -17.03 -9.56 10.30
CA LYS A 45 -18.33 -10.25 10.13
C LYS A 45 -18.64 -10.61 8.68
N TYR A 46 -17.98 -9.94 7.74
CA TYR A 46 -18.17 -10.17 6.31
C TYR A 46 -17.43 -11.41 5.78
N VAL A 47 -16.42 -11.91 6.52
CA VAL A 47 -15.67 -13.10 6.13
C VAL A 47 -16.45 -14.37 6.47
N LYS A 48 -17.12 -14.91 5.48
CA LYS A 48 -17.85 -16.19 5.57
C LYS A 48 -17.01 -17.36 5.08
N ASN A 49 -16.07 -17.08 4.17
CA ASN A 49 -15.24 -18.08 3.53
C ASN A 49 -13.77 -17.66 3.61
N LEU A 50 -13.00 -18.34 4.43
CA LEU A 50 -11.58 -18.06 4.71
C LEU A 50 -10.74 -19.29 4.39
N HIS A 51 -9.70 -19.09 3.57
CA HIS A 51 -8.64 -20.07 3.39
C HIS A 51 -7.30 -19.46 3.75
N GLN A 52 -6.52 -20.14 4.59
CA GLN A 52 -5.22 -19.66 5.05
C GLN A 52 -4.11 -20.44 4.38
N VAL A 53 -3.09 -19.73 3.94
CA VAL A 53 -1.89 -20.29 3.29
C VAL A 53 -0.64 -19.71 3.91
N SER A 54 0.47 -20.44 3.82
CA SER A 54 1.77 -20.01 4.33
C SER A 54 2.59 -19.24 3.29
N SER A 55 2.33 -19.49 1.99
CA SER A 55 3.06 -18.90 0.88
C SER A 55 2.16 -18.58 -0.32
N ASN A 56 2.69 -17.84 -1.29
CA ASN A 56 1.98 -17.58 -2.54
C ASN A 56 1.88 -18.82 -3.41
N GLU A 57 2.87 -19.72 -3.37
CA GLU A 57 2.89 -21.01 -4.09
C GLU A 57 1.78 -21.93 -3.58
N GLU A 58 1.60 -22.00 -2.26
CA GLU A 58 0.48 -22.73 -1.65
C GLU A 58 -0.87 -22.16 -2.07
N ALA A 59 -0.97 -20.82 -2.12
CA ALA A 59 -2.17 -20.13 -2.60
C ALA A 59 -2.47 -20.48 -4.06
N LEU A 60 -1.47 -20.46 -4.93
CA LEU A 60 -1.61 -20.84 -6.34
C LEU A 60 -2.12 -22.27 -6.49
N GLY A 61 -1.49 -23.22 -5.79
CA GLY A 61 -1.91 -24.63 -5.81
C GLY A 61 -3.36 -24.83 -5.34
N TYR A 62 -3.76 -24.13 -4.27
CA TYR A 62 -5.15 -24.15 -3.79
C TYR A 62 -6.12 -23.56 -4.83
N LEU A 63 -5.81 -22.40 -5.39
CA LEU A 63 -6.66 -21.72 -6.37
C LEU A 63 -6.85 -22.57 -7.63
N THR A 64 -5.75 -23.06 -8.20
CA THR A 64 -5.80 -23.85 -9.44
C THR A 64 -6.54 -25.18 -9.27
N SER A 65 -6.38 -25.84 -8.12
CA SER A 65 -7.11 -27.09 -7.83
C SER A 65 -8.59 -26.87 -7.53
N THR A 66 -8.92 -25.79 -6.79
CA THR A 66 -10.30 -25.53 -6.33
C THR A 66 -11.19 -24.99 -7.44
N PHE A 67 -10.63 -24.13 -8.33
CA PHE A 67 -11.42 -23.43 -9.34
C PHE A 67 -11.28 -24.04 -10.75
N ASN A 68 -10.61 -25.17 -10.87
CA ASN A 68 -10.57 -25.90 -12.13
C ASN A 68 -11.98 -26.39 -12.51
N GLY A 69 -12.41 -26.01 -13.72
CA GLY A 69 -13.75 -26.37 -14.23
C GLY A 69 -14.89 -25.47 -13.77
N TYR A 70 -14.60 -24.34 -13.14
CA TYR A 70 -15.61 -23.31 -12.88
C TYR A 70 -16.15 -22.73 -14.19
N GLU A 71 -17.47 -22.50 -14.27
CA GLU A 71 -18.12 -21.95 -15.47
C GLU A 71 -17.81 -20.47 -15.70
N PHE A 72 -17.47 -19.74 -14.64
CA PHE A 72 -17.07 -18.32 -14.73
C PHE A 72 -15.75 -18.10 -13.99
N LYS A 73 -15.04 -17.04 -14.37
CA LYS A 73 -13.77 -16.66 -13.77
C LYS A 73 -13.99 -15.70 -12.60
N PRO A 74 -13.71 -16.10 -11.34
CA PRO A 74 -13.72 -15.17 -10.23
C PRO A 74 -12.70 -14.04 -10.42
N VAL A 75 -13.00 -12.87 -9.87
CA VAL A 75 -12.10 -11.70 -9.89
C VAL A 75 -11.13 -11.80 -8.72
N ILE A 76 -9.84 -11.75 -8.97
CA ILE A 76 -8.81 -11.63 -7.91
C ILE A 76 -8.53 -10.15 -7.65
N ILE A 77 -8.52 -9.75 -6.37
CA ILE A 77 -8.08 -8.43 -5.93
C ILE A 77 -7.01 -8.61 -4.88
N THR A 78 -5.90 -7.86 -4.99
CA THR A 78 -4.78 -7.95 -4.06
C THR A 78 -4.60 -6.67 -3.26
N SER A 79 -4.00 -6.81 -2.07
CA SER A 79 -3.65 -5.70 -1.19
C SER A 79 -2.13 -5.50 -1.02
N GLY A 80 -1.30 -6.40 -1.56
CA GLY A 80 0.14 -6.41 -1.34
C GLY A 80 0.98 -6.49 -2.62
N ASP A 81 2.08 -5.73 -2.69
CA ASP A 81 2.96 -5.66 -3.84
C ASP A 81 3.56 -7.03 -4.19
N GLY A 82 4.02 -7.78 -3.19
CA GLY A 82 4.58 -9.12 -3.41
C GLY A 82 3.57 -10.12 -3.98
N THR A 83 2.28 -9.98 -3.67
CA THR A 83 1.21 -10.80 -4.26
C THR A 83 0.93 -10.36 -5.70
N THR A 84 0.96 -9.05 -5.96
CA THR A 84 0.77 -8.50 -7.31
C THR A 84 1.86 -8.99 -8.26
N VAL A 85 3.12 -8.92 -7.82
CA VAL A 85 4.27 -9.45 -8.59
C VAL A 85 4.14 -10.96 -8.83
N PHE A 86 3.75 -11.71 -7.79
CA PHE A 86 3.55 -13.15 -7.92
C PHE A 86 2.45 -13.50 -8.93
N ILE A 87 1.33 -12.79 -8.93
CA ILE A 87 0.25 -12.95 -9.91
C ILE A 87 0.76 -12.64 -11.33
N ASP A 88 1.55 -11.58 -11.50
CA ASP A 88 2.13 -11.22 -12.79
C ASP A 88 3.08 -12.31 -13.32
N GLN A 89 3.91 -12.91 -12.46
CA GLN A 89 4.79 -14.03 -12.80
C GLN A 89 4.01 -15.29 -13.22
N HIS A 90 2.82 -15.52 -12.66
CA HIS A 90 1.94 -16.66 -12.94
C HIS A 90 0.73 -16.30 -13.82
N LYS A 91 0.81 -15.17 -14.54
CA LYS A 91 -0.29 -14.58 -15.32
C LYS A 91 -0.95 -15.59 -16.27
N GLU A 92 -0.16 -16.28 -17.09
CA GLU A 92 -0.67 -17.21 -18.10
C GLU A 92 -1.46 -18.39 -17.53
N GLU A 93 -1.13 -18.81 -16.32
CA GLU A 93 -1.82 -19.89 -15.60
C GLU A 93 -3.10 -19.35 -14.96
N LEU A 94 -3.01 -18.23 -14.25
CA LEU A 94 -4.12 -17.65 -13.51
C LEU A 94 -5.22 -17.09 -14.42
N GLU A 95 -4.88 -16.48 -15.56
CA GLU A 95 -5.87 -15.95 -16.51
C GLU A 95 -6.76 -17.03 -17.16
N LYS A 96 -6.36 -18.29 -17.13
CA LYS A 96 -7.23 -19.38 -17.58
C LYS A 96 -8.45 -19.54 -16.68
N LEU A 97 -8.29 -19.28 -15.39
CA LEU A 97 -9.27 -19.56 -14.33
C LEU A 97 -9.87 -18.30 -13.69
N PHE A 98 -9.21 -17.17 -13.79
CA PHE A 98 -9.57 -15.94 -13.06
C PHE A 98 -9.50 -14.70 -13.94
N VAL A 99 -10.21 -13.66 -13.53
CA VAL A 99 -9.93 -12.28 -13.96
C VAL A 99 -8.94 -11.71 -12.95
N ILE A 100 -7.74 -11.36 -13.40
CA ILE A 100 -6.67 -10.87 -12.54
C ILE A 100 -6.36 -9.39 -12.82
N PRO A 101 -5.98 -8.61 -11.78
CA PRO A 101 -5.39 -7.30 -12.01
C PRO A 101 -3.98 -7.45 -12.60
N GLY A 102 -3.53 -6.46 -13.34
CA GLY A 102 -2.15 -6.46 -13.83
C GLY A 102 -1.99 -5.77 -15.17
N THR A 103 -0.83 -5.96 -15.75
CA THR A 103 -0.43 -5.39 -17.05
C THR A 103 -0.77 -6.35 -18.20
N GLY A 104 -0.79 -5.83 -19.42
CA GLY A 104 -1.08 -6.65 -20.62
C GLY A 104 -0.06 -7.76 -20.85
N ILE A 105 1.20 -7.55 -20.44
CA ILE A 105 2.32 -8.46 -20.68
C ILE A 105 2.89 -8.94 -19.34
N LYS A 106 3.10 -10.26 -19.21
CA LYS A 106 3.78 -10.89 -18.07
C LYS A 106 5.15 -10.24 -17.80
N GLY A 107 5.44 -9.96 -16.54
CA GLY A 107 6.69 -9.35 -16.07
C GLY A 107 6.67 -7.83 -16.06
N LEU A 108 5.66 -7.15 -16.63
CA LEU A 108 5.59 -5.70 -16.59
C LEU A 108 5.17 -5.17 -15.21
N ALA A 109 4.30 -5.85 -14.46
CA ALA A 109 3.97 -5.44 -13.11
C ALA A 109 5.22 -5.56 -12.21
N GLU A 110 5.96 -6.66 -12.29
CA GLU A 110 7.25 -6.81 -11.60
C GLU A 110 8.23 -5.71 -11.99
N LYS A 111 8.41 -5.45 -13.30
CA LYS A 111 9.30 -4.41 -13.82
C LYS A 111 8.94 -3.03 -13.26
N TYR A 112 7.66 -2.68 -13.20
CA TYR A 112 7.21 -1.34 -12.77
C TYR A 112 6.85 -1.24 -11.29
N THR A 113 7.09 -2.27 -10.48
CA THR A 113 7.26 -2.16 -9.03
C THR A 113 8.69 -1.79 -8.65
N ASP A 114 9.65 -1.95 -9.57
CA ASP A 114 10.98 -1.38 -9.44
C ASP A 114 10.93 0.15 -9.54
N LYS A 115 11.45 0.81 -8.51
CA LYS A 115 11.33 2.27 -8.36
C LYS A 115 12.00 3.08 -9.48
N ASN A 116 13.03 2.53 -10.11
CA ASN A 116 13.70 3.18 -11.22
C ASN A 116 12.86 3.12 -12.50
N ASN A 117 12.41 1.92 -12.84
CA ASN A 117 11.59 1.72 -14.03
C ASN A 117 10.28 2.52 -13.90
N MET A 118 9.72 2.55 -12.69
CA MET A 118 8.57 3.36 -12.31
C MET A 118 8.83 4.87 -12.55
N THR A 119 9.95 5.39 -12.04
CA THR A 119 10.34 6.80 -12.20
C THR A 119 10.65 7.14 -13.67
N LYS A 120 11.37 6.26 -14.40
CA LYS A 120 11.65 6.46 -15.83
C LYS A 120 10.37 6.56 -16.65
N LEU A 121 9.40 5.70 -16.42
CA LEU A 121 8.11 5.76 -17.10
C LEU A 121 7.34 7.03 -16.74
N ALA A 122 7.37 7.45 -15.45
CA ALA A 122 6.73 8.69 -15.02
C ALA A 122 7.31 9.90 -15.77
N ILE A 123 8.63 9.98 -15.90
CA ILE A 123 9.32 11.04 -16.67
C ILE A 123 8.93 10.96 -18.16
N GLU A 124 8.91 9.76 -18.74
CA GLU A 124 8.55 9.55 -20.16
C GLU A 124 7.15 10.09 -20.50
N VAL A 125 6.19 9.92 -19.57
CA VAL A 125 4.83 10.46 -19.76
C VAL A 125 4.67 11.90 -19.26
N GLY A 126 5.77 12.56 -18.91
CA GLY A 126 5.80 13.97 -18.49
C GLY A 126 5.34 14.23 -17.06
N ILE A 127 5.32 13.22 -16.19
CA ILE A 127 5.13 13.42 -14.74
C ILE A 127 6.44 13.87 -14.13
N LYS A 128 6.42 14.95 -13.35
CA LYS A 128 7.61 15.49 -12.69
C LYS A 128 8.06 14.56 -11.56
N CYS A 129 9.35 14.24 -11.54
CA CYS A 129 9.98 13.42 -10.51
C CYS A 129 11.14 14.18 -9.85
N PRO A 130 11.51 13.84 -8.61
CA PRO A 130 12.77 14.32 -8.03
C PRO A 130 13.95 13.88 -8.89
N GLU A 131 14.94 14.76 -9.08
CA GLU A 131 16.19 14.35 -9.72
C GLU A 131 16.81 13.20 -8.94
N SER A 132 17.20 12.14 -9.65
CA SER A 132 17.68 10.92 -9.00
C SER A 132 18.80 10.25 -9.78
N ARG A 133 19.71 9.59 -9.05
CA ARG A 133 20.75 8.73 -9.61
C ARG A 133 20.96 7.47 -8.78
N TYR A 134 21.52 6.43 -9.42
CA TYR A 134 21.94 5.24 -8.71
C TYR A 134 23.29 5.44 -8.06
N VAL A 135 23.42 4.91 -6.85
CA VAL A 135 24.65 4.90 -6.09
C VAL A 135 24.84 3.54 -5.42
N GLN A 136 26.10 3.15 -5.29
CA GLN A 136 26.57 2.01 -4.50
C GLN A 136 27.51 2.50 -3.42
N TRP A 137 28.03 1.60 -2.62
CA TRP A 137 28.89 1.91 -1.46
C TRP A 137 30.15 2.75 -1.83
N ASP A 138 30.67 2.60 -3.06
CA ASP A 138 31.89 3.27 -3.59
C ASP A 138 31.58 4.39 -4.60
N SER A 139 30.33 4.74 -4.80
CA SER A 139 29.94 5.75 -5.78
C SER A 139 30.44 7.15 -5.39
N SER A 140 30.85 7.93 -6.40
CA SER A 140 31.11 9.36 -6.20
C SER A 140 29.84 10.08 -5.77
N ILE A 141 29.98 10.96 -4.81
CA ILE A 141 28.92 11.86 -4.32
C ILE A 141 29.06 13.29 -4.83
N ASP A 142 29.92 13.52 -5.82
CA ASP A 142 30.13 14.85 -6.39
C ASP A 142 28.83 15.42 -6.96
N GLY A 143 28.61 16.70 -6.71
CA GLY A 143 27.42 17.43 -7.18
C GLY A 143 26.11 17.07 -6.49
N VAL A 144 26.13 16.34 -5.36
CA VAL A 144 24.91 16.10 -4.55
C VAL A 144 24.44 17.40 -3.92
N LYS A 145 23.17 17.70 -4.07
CA LYS A 145 22.48 18.78 -3.35
C LYS A 145 21.99 18.27 -2.00
N TYR A 146 22.13 19.07 -0.95
CA TYR A 146 21.69 18.71 0.40
C TYR A 146 20.57 19.61 0.89
N PRO A 147 19.63 19.08 1.72
CA PRO A 147 19.54 17.66 2.10
C PRO A 147 19.23 16.76 0.90
N CYS A 148 19.72 15.51 0.92
CA CYS A 148 19.37 14.50 -0.07
C CYS A 148 18.64 13.33 0.57
N PHE A 149 17.88 12.58 -0.26
CA PHE A 149 17.13 11.40 0.15
C PHE A 149 17.76 10.16 -0.46
N ILE A 150 18.01 9.14 0.35
CA ILE A 150 18.58 7.87 -0.11
C ILE A 150 17.69 6.70 0.33
N LYS A 151 17.38 5.82 -0.59
CA LYS A 151 16.59 4.60 -0.35
C LYS A 151 17.15 3.41 -1.14
N PRO A 152 17.00 2.15 -0.69
CA PRO A 152 17.33 0.97 -1.50
C PRO A 152 16.56 0.98 -2.82
N SER A 153 17.24 0.61 -3.93
CA SER A 153 16.62 0.53 -5.26
C SER A 153 15.65 -0.65 -5.36
N HIS A 154 16.00 -1.77 -4.72
CA HIS A 154 15.24 -3.01 -4.74
C HIS A 154 15.02 -3.57 -3.34
N GLN A 155 13.86 -4.19 -3.12
CA GLN A 155 13.65 -5.09 -2.00
C GLN A 155 13.88 -6.53 -2.49
N LYS A 156 15.09 -7.06 -2.30
CA LYS A 156 15.36 -8.46 -2.65
C LYS A 156 14.75 -9.39 -1.58
N PRO A 157 13.98 -10.42 -1.98
CA PRO A 157 13.49 -11.43 -1.04
C PRO A 157 14.66 -12.06 -0.27
N GLY A 158 14.54 -12.14 1.06
CA GLY A 158 15.60 -12.68 1.94
C GLY A 158 16.72 -11.72 2.31
N HIS A 159 16.78 -10.53 1.74
CA HIS A 159 17.67 -9.46 2.18
C HIS A 159 16.88 -8.45 3.01
N TYR A 160 17.20 -8.34 4.29
CA TYR A 160 16.70 -7.24 5.09
C TYR A 160 17.39 -5.96 4.61
N ASN A 161 16.60 -4.98 4.16
CA ASN A 161 17.13 -3.66 3.86
C ASN A 161 17.77 -3.09 5.12
N GLU A 162 18.95 -2.54 4.99
CA GLU A 162 19.71 -1.93 6.09
C GLU A 162 18.92 -0.77 6.69
N PHE A 163 18.12 -0.07 5.85
CA PHE A 163 17.17 0.98 6.22
C PHE A 163 16.06 1.07 5.16
N LYS A 164 14.93 1.63 5.52
CA LYS A 164 13.83 1.92 4.58
C LYS A 164 14.18 3.12 3.70
N PHE A 165 14.66 4.19 4.32
CA PHE A 165 15.21 5.39 3.69
C PHE A 165 16.02 6.18 4.73
N LYS A 166 16.84 7.12 4.26
CA LYS A 166 17.51 8.15 5.08
C LYS A 166 17.47 9.49 4.38
N ILE A 167 17.51 10.56 5.19
CA ILE A 167 17.77 11.91 4.74
C ILE A 167 19.18 12.23 5.22
N CYS A 168 20.06 12.61 4.30
CA CYS A 168 21.44 13.02 4.59
C CYS A 168 21.54 14.54 4.38
N ASN A 169 22.06 15.25 5.38
CA ASN A 169 22.12 16.71 5.38
C ASN A 169 23.46 17.26 4.86
N ASN A 170 24.45 16.39 4.69
CA ASN A 170 25.79 16.74 4.23
C ASN A 170 26.54 15.51 3.70
N ASP A 171 27.73 15.77 3.12
CA ASP A 171 28.62 14.74 2.59
C ASP A 171 29.00 13.68 3.60
N GLU A 172 29.25 14.07 4.86
CA GLU A 172 29.70 13.14 5.91
C GLU A 172 28.60 12.11 6.23
N GLU A 173 27.34 12.55 6.38
CA GLU A 173 26.21 11.65 6.62
C GLU A 173 25.97 10.72 5.44
N LEU A 174 26.10 11.21 4.20
CA LEU A 174 25.92 10.39 3.01
C LEU A 174 27.05 9.36 2.87
N LYS A 175 28.30 9.79 3.02
CA LYS A 175 29.47 8.89 3.00
C LYS A 175 29.36 7.82 4.09
N TYR A 176 29.00 8.21 5.31
CA TYR A 176 28.78 7.27 6.40
C TYR A 176 27.66 6.25 6.06
N THR A 177 26.59 6.71 5.43
CA THR A 177 25.49 5.84 5.03
C THR A 177 25.91 4.84 3.96
N LEU A 178 26.65 5.28 2.96
CA LEU A 178 27.15 4.42 1.88
C LEU A 178 28.23 3.46 2.38
N SER A 179 29.21 3.91 3.17
CA SER A 179 30.31 3.09 3.67
C SER A 179 29.87 1.97 4.62
N ASN A 180 28.72 2.14 5.28
CA ASN A 180 28.12 1.11 6.12
C ASN A 180 27.10 0.22 5.36
N ALA A 181 26.90 0.48 4.08
CA ALA A 181 26.05 -0.35 3.24
C ALA A 181 26.79 -1.61 2.78
N ARG A 182 26.04 -2.65 2.46
CA ARG A 182 26.62 -3.86 1.84
C ARG A 182 27.10 -3.53 0.44
N HIS A 183 28.21 -4.10 0.04
CA HIS A 183 28.84 -3.83 -1.27
C HIS A 183 27.92 -4.18 -2.45
N GLU A 184 27.06 -5.17 -2.28
CA GLU A 184 26.07 -5.60 -3.29
C GLU A 184 24.78 -4.77 -3.29
N SER A 185 24.64 -3.83 -2.35
CA SER A 185 23.44 -2.99 -2.25
C SER A 185 23.50 -1.82 -3.23
N GLU A 186 22.40 -1.59 -3.91
CA GLU A 186 22.19 -0.48 -4.80
C GLU A 186 21.11 0.46 -4.23
N PHE A 187 21.35 1.75 -4.30
CA PHE A 187 20.47 2.77 -3.75
C PHE A 187 20.06 3.78 -4.82
N ILE A 188 18.91 4.38 -4.62
CA ILE A 188 18.47 5.58 -5.32
C ILE A 188 18.78 6.77 -4.42
N LEU A 189 19.64 7.66 -4.90
CA LEU A 189 19.92 8.95 -4.31
C LEU A 189 19.11 10.01 -5.05
N GLN A 190 18.32 10.78 -4.32
CA GLN A 190 17.38 11.77 -4.88
C GLN A 190 17.53 13.11 -4.21
N ASP A 191 17.22 14.20 -4.93
CA ASP A 191 16.97 15.49 -4.30
C ASP A 191 15.86 15.33 -3.25
N TYR A 192 16.10 15.88 -2.06
CA TYR A 192 15.08 15.83 -1.01
C TYR A 192 14.01 16.89 -1.27
N ILE A 193 12.82 16.40 -1.61
CA ILE A 193 11.64 17.25 -1.72
C ILE A 193 11.05 17.45 -0.32
N LYS A 194 11.23 18.63 0.24
CA LYS A 194 10.58 19.04 1.49
C LYS A 194 9.14 19.38 1.19
N SER A 195 8.32 18.34 0.99
CA SER A 195 6.90 18.54 0.67
C SER A 195 6.18 19.31 1.76
N GLU A 196 5.38 20.27 1.35
CA GLU A 196 4.43 20.99 2.20
C GLU A 196 3.30 20.04 2.63
N TYR A 197 2.91 19.17 1.72
CA TYR A 197 1.95 18.09 1.94
C TYR A 197 2.17 16.97 0.91
N GLU A 198 1.65 15.81 1.22
CA GLU A 198 1.68 14.66 0.30
C GLU A 198 0.26 14.35 -0.19
N VAL A 199 0.19 13.81 -1.41
CA VAL A 199 -1.09 13.49 -2.06
C VAL A 199 -1.09 12.04 -2.52
N VAL A 200 -2.19 11.33 -2.26
CA VAL A 200 -2.47 10.01 -2.84
C VAL A 200 -3.66 10.15 -3.77
N VAL A 201 -3.48 9.93 -5.06
CA VAL A 201 -4.57 9.85 -6.03
C VAL A 201 -4.97 8.40 -6.20
N PHE A 202 -6.20 8.04 -5.82
CA PHE A 202 -6.72 6.68 -5.90
C PHE A 202 -7.67 6.52 -7.07
N GLY A 203 -7.50 5.45 -7.81
CA GLY A 203 -8.29 5.18 -9.00
C GLY A 203 -8.27 3.71 -9.44
N SER A 204 -8.89 3.48 -10.57
CA SER A 204 -8.88 2.20 -11.28
C SER A 204 -8.78 2.41 -12.79
N ARG A 205 -8.01 1.56 -13.45
CA ARG A 205 -8.16 1.36 -14.89
C ARG A 205 -9.07 0.15 -15.09
N MET A 206 -10.23 0.40 -15.68
CA MET A 206 -11.29 -0.58 -15.91
C MET A 206 -10.93 -1.56 -17.03
N MET A 207 -11.66 -2.65 -17.16
CA MET A 207 -11.41 -3.67 -18.19
C MET A 207 -11.62 -3.16 -19.62
N ASP A 208 -12.49 -2.16 -19.80
CA ASP A 208 -12.71 -1.45 -21.06
C ASP A 208 -11.61 -0.44 -21.42
N GLY A 209 -10.61 -0.26 -20.52
CA GLY A 209 -9.51 0.68 -20.68
C GLY A 209 -9.79 2.10 -20.16
N ALA A 210 -10.99 2.39 -19.66
CA ALA A 210 -11.29 3.67 -19.04
C ALA A 210 -10.55 3.84 -17.72
N THR A 211 -9.88 4.98 -17.50
CA THR A 211 -9.31 5.34 -16.21
C THR A 211 -10.35 6.12 -15.42
N ARG A 212 -10.63 5.68 -14.21
CA ARG A 212 -11.57 6.31 -13.25
C ARG A 212 -10.83 6.66 -11.98
N ILE A 213 -10.98 7.88 -11.50
CA ILE A 213 -10.34 8.37 -10.29
C ILE A 213 -11.42 8.66 -9.24
N ALA A 214 -11.24 8.11 -8.03
CA ALA A 214 -12.16 8.36 -6.92
C ALA A 214 -11.96 9.74 -6.31
N GLY A 215 -10.75 10.27 -6.36
CA GLY A 215 -10.35 11.54 -5.77
C GLY A 215 -8.93 11.49 -5.26
N ALA A 216 -8.61 12.35 -4.31
CA ALA A 216 -7.31 12.44 -3.67
C ALA A 216 -7.40 12.36 -2.16
N ILE A 217 -6.32 11.95 -1.53
CA ILE A 217 -6.05 12.20 -0.11
C ILE A 217 -4.95 13.24 -0.03
N VAL A 218 -5.21 14.33 0.69
CA VAL A 218 -4.18 15.25 1.16
C VAL A 218 -3.74 14.74 2.53
N ARG A 219 -2.51 14.23 2.58
CA ARG A 219 -1.93 13.59 3.76
C ARG A 219 -1.32 14.65 4.66
N ASP A 220 -1.81 14.74 5.89
CA ASP A 220 -1.27 15.64 6.90
C ASP A 220 -0.03 15.04 7.60
N ARG A 221 -0.10 13.72 7.94
CA ARG A 221 1.01 13.01 8.57
C ARG A 221 0.94 11.50 8.43
N LEU A 222 2.08 10.87 8.62
CA LEU A 222 2.22 9.42 8.68
C LEU A 222 2.09 8.91 10.12
N ALA A 223 1.61 7.68 10.25
CA ALA A 223 1.69 6.89 11.48
C ALA A 223 2.34 5.53 11.15
N VAL A 224 3.47 5.22 11.79
CA VAL A 224 4.23 3.97 11.55
C VAL A 224 4.52 3.72 10.05
N GLY A 225 4.81 4.80 9.31
CA GLY A 225 5.19 4.74 7.90
C GLY A 225 4.05 4.53 6.90
N ILE A 226 2.79 4.67 7.35
CA ILE A 226 1.60 4.69 6.50
C ILE A 226 0.78 5.96 6.78
N SER A 227 -0.22 6.28 5.97
CA SER A 227 -1.08 7.46 6.18
C SER A 227 -1.75 7.40 7.56
N GLY A 228 -1.40 8.34 8.43
CA GLY A 228 -1.90 8.42 9.81
C GLY A 228 -3.08 9.36 9.98
N HIS A 229 -3.04 10.51 9.31
CA HIS A 229 -4.08 11.52 9.31
C HIS A 229 -4.08 12.27 7.98
N GLY A 230 -5.24 12.65 7.49
CA GLY A 230 -5.39 13.40 6.26
C GLY A 230 -6.85 13.59 5.87
N MET A 231 -7.04 14.27 4.75
CA MET A 231 -8.36 14.60 4.21
C MET A 231 -8.57 13.87 2.88
N VAL A 232 -9.67 13.14 2.78
CA VAL A 232 -10.17 12.63 1.50
C VAL A 232 -10.94 13.75 0.83
N THR A 233 -10.69 14.00 -0.45
CA THR A 233 -11.32 15.07 -1.23
C THR A 233 -11.62 14.61 -2.66
N PRO A 234 -12.71 15.07 -3.28
CA PRO A 234 -12.94 14.87 -4.72
C PRO A 234 -11.96 15.68 -5.58
N ASN A 235 -11.35 16.71 -5.01
CA ASN A 235 -10.50 17.65 -5.73
C ASN A 235 -9.06 17.16 -5.78
N ILE A 236 -8.59 16.80 -6.98
CA ILE A 236 -7.17 16.57 -7.23
C ILE A 236 -6.48 17.93 -7.30
N PRO A 237 -5.37 18.16 -6.54
CA PRO A 237 -4.59 19.40 -6.66
C PRO A 237 -4.24 19.71 -8.11
N SER A 238 -4.40 20.96 -8.52
CA SER A 238 -4.23 21.42 -9.91
C SER A 238 -2.81 21.20 -10.47
N CYS A 239 -1.83 21.02 -9.61
CA CYS A 239 -0.46 20.65 -9.99
C CYS A 239 -0.31 19.18 -10.41
N ILE A 240 -1.33 18.34 -10.23
CA ILE A 240 -1.35 16.93 -10.64
C ILE A 240 -2.23 16.78 -11.87
N ASP A 241 -1.64 16.40 -12.99
CA ASP A 241 -2.33 16.16 -14.24
C ASP A 241 -2.84 14.70 -14.31
N ALA A 242 -4.14 14.52 -14.12
CA ALA A 242 -4.78 13.21 -14.16
C ALA A 242 -4.66 12.51 -15.54
N SER A 243 -4.49 13.26 -16.63
CA SER A 243 -4.32 12.68 -17.97
C SER A 243 -3.00 11.93 -18.10
N LYS A 244 -1.95 12.38 -17.41
CA LYS A 244 -0.65 11.72 -17.37
C LYS A 244 -0.71 10.42 -16.57
N ILE A 245 -1.54 10.35 -15.51
CA ILE A 245 -1.82 9.10 -14.79
C ILE A 245 -2.45 8.09 -15.75
N ALA A 246 -3.46 8.50 -16.52
CA ALA A 246 -4.09 7.63 -17.51
C ALA A 246 -3.10 7.15 -18.57
N THR A 247 -2.25 8.05 -19.09
CA THR A 247 -1.19 7.72 -20.07
C THR A 247 -0.16 6.75 -19.48
N TYR A 248 0.24 6.92 -18.21
CA TYR A 248 1.14 6.00 -17.52
C TYR A 248 0.59 4.58 -17.51
N LEU A 249 -0.68 4.42 -17.09
CA LEU A 249 -1.35 3.13 -17.00
C LEU A 249 -1.60 2.51 -18.38
N GLU A 250 -1.86 3.33 -19.39
CA GLU A 250 -2.01 2.88 -20.76
C GLU A 250 -0.73 2.31 -21.35
N LYS A 251 0.41 2.95 -21.11
CA LYS A 251 1.73 2.52 -21.58
C LYS A 251 2.10 1.09 -21.14
N ILE A 252 1.61 0.67 -19.99
CA ILE A 252 1.85 -0.69 -19.45
C ILE A 252 0.63 -1.60 -19.60
N ASP A 253 -0.42 -1.12 -20.28
CA ASP A 253 -1.72 -1.79 -20.40
C ASP A 253 -2.23 -2.33 -19.05
N TYR A 254 -2.12 -1.51 -18.00
CA TYR A 254 -2.56 -1.91 -16.67
C TYR A 254 -4.09 -1.97 -16.60
N LYS A 255 -4.62 -2.97 -15.93
CA LYS A 255 -6.04 -3.10 -15.54
C LYS A 255 -6.07 -3.41 -14.04
N GLY A 256 -6.71 -2.57 -13.25
CA GLY A 256 -6.75 -2.77 -11.80
C GLY A 256 -6.91 -1.47 -11.01
N LEU A 257 -7.00 -1.62 -9.70
CA LEU A 257 -6.96 -0.51 -8.76
C LEU A 257 -5.53 0.03 -8.64
N PHE A 258 -5.37 1.33 -8.45
CA PHE A 258 -4.06 1.97 -8.30
C PHE A 258 -4.07 3.13 -7.32
N GLY A 259 -2.89 3.42 -6.75
CA GLY A 259 -2.65 4.64 -5.96
C GLY A 259 -1.37 5.32 -6.42
N PHE A 260 -1.46 6.58 -6.89
CA PHE A 260 -0.30 7.41 -7.23
C PHE A 260 0.03 8.33 -6.06
N GLU A 261 1.29 8.34 -5.63
CA GLU A 261 1.77 9.16 -4.51
C GLU A 261 2.65 10.30 -4.99
N TYR A 262 2.37 11.50 -4.49
CA TYR A 262 3.09 12.73 -4.81
C TYR A 262 3.45 13.49 -3.54
N GLY A 263 4.59 14.20 -3.58
CA GLY A 263 4.88 15.31 -2.66
C GLY A 263 4.66 16.62 -3.38
N VAL A 264 4.04 17.59 -2.73
CA VAL A 264 3.84 18.94 -3.28
C VAL A 264 4.75 19.93 -2.59
N MET A 265 5.47 20.72 -3.37
CA MET A 265 6.38 21.78 -2.93
C MET A 265 6.35 22.92 -3.94
N ASP A 266 6.23 24.16 -3.49
CA ASP A 266 6.19 25.35 -4.35
C ASP A 266 5.11 25.26 -5.47
N SER A 267 3.94 24.72 -5.12
CA SER A 267 2.82 24.47 -6.08
C SER A 267 3.15 23.50 -7.21
N GLU A 268 4.19 22.70 -7.09
CA GLU A 268 4.57 21.63 -8.03
C GLU A 268 4.43 20.25 -7.39
N ALA A 269 3.91 19.29 -8.12
CA ALA A 269 3.78 17.91 -7.67
C ALA A 269 4.95 17.06 -8.18
N TYR A 270 5.63 16.39 -7.26
CA TYR A 270 6.73 15.47 -7.52
C TYR A 270 6.27 14.03 -7.25
N PHE A 271 6.32 13.19 -8.25
CA PHE A 271 5.94 11.79 -8.16
C PHE A 271 6.90 11.01 -7.26
N TYR A 272 6.34 10.24 -6.34
CA TYR A 272 7.09 9.37 -5.43
C TYR A 272 7.02 7.90 -5.80
N GLU A 273 5.79 7.40 -6.01
CA GLU A 273 5.56 6.00 -6.39
C GLU A 273 4.14 5.77 -6.89
N VAL A 274 3.93 4.64 -7.55
CA VAL A 274 2.60 4.09 -7.85
C VAL A 274 2.46 2.70 -7.25
N ASN A 275 1.33 2.48 -6.59
CA ASN A 275 0.89 1.18 -6.13
C ASN A 275 -0.04 0.58 -7.19
N LEU A 276 0.39 -0.46 -7.90
CA LEU A 276 -0.40 -1.16 -8.93
C LEU A 276 -1.28 -2.26 -8.29
N ARG A 277 -2.08 -1.86 -7.32
CA ARG A 277 -2.97 -2.69 -6.50
C ARG A 277 -3.95 -1.84 -5.73
N ASN A 278 -4.84 -2.49 -4.95
CA ASN A 278 -5.64 -1.74 -3.98
C ASN A 278 -4.74 -0.97 -3.02
N ASP A 279 -5.00 0.32 -2.86
CA ASP A 279 -4.19 1.19 -2.01
C ASP A 279 -4.56 1.04 -0.52
N GLY A 280 -3.61 1.28 0.37
CA GLY A 280 -3.82 1.20 1.82
C GLY A 280 -4.81 2.22 2.37
N THR A 281 -5.16 3.23 1.58
CA THR A 281 -6.14 4.26 1.91
C THR A 281 -7.49 4.10 1.18
N ALA A 282 -7.63 3.10 0.32
CA ALA A 282 -8.83 2.86 -0.51
C ALA A 282 -10.14 2.91 0.30
N HIS A 283 -10.15 2.28 1.48
CA HIS A 283 -11.32 2.27 2.35
C HIS A 283 -11.72 3.67 2.87
N CYS A 284 -10.80 4.62 2.92
CA CYS A 284 -11.14 6.01 3.25
C CYS A 284 -11.97 6.65 2.13
N PHE A 285 -11.65 6.38 0.87
CA PHE A 285 -12.45 6.84 -0.28
C PHE A 285 -13.84 6.21 -0.29
N TYR A 286 -13.93 4.91 0.04
CA TYR A 286 -15.22 4.23 0.17
C TYR A 286 -16.10 4.90 1.24
N ASN A 287 -15.55 5.18 2.41
CA ASN A 287 -16.25 5.88 3.49
C ASN A 287 -16.59 7.35 3.16
N ALA A 288 -15.93 7.93 2.17
CA ALA A 288 -16.24 9.25 1.63
C ALA A 288 -17.22 9.21 0.44
N GLY A 289 -17.85 8.05 0.19
CA GLY A 289 -18.94 7.88 -0.77
C GLY A 289 -18.55 7.27 -2.11
N SER A 290 -17.26 7.01 -2.37
CA SER A 290 -16.82 6.36 -3.61
C SER A 290 -17.23 4.88 -3.67
N LYS A 291 -17.70 4.44 -4.84
CA LYS A 291 -17.99 3.05 -5.16
C LYS A 291 -17.00 2.47 -6.19
N LEU A 292 -15.76 3.01 -6.21
CA LEU A 292 -14.76 2.64 -7.20
C LEU A 292 -14.45 1.14 -7.21
N THR A 293 -14.27 0.52 -6.02
CA THR A 293 -13.97 -0.92 -5.91
C THR A 293 -15.12 -1.77 -6.47
N GLU A 294 -16.37 -1.40 -6.21
CA GLU A 294 -17.55 -2.04 -6.78
C GLU A 294 -17.58 -1.89 -8.31
N ALA A 295 -17.34 -0.68 -8.81
CA ALA A 295 -17.28 -0.40 -10.25
C ALA A 295 -16.20 -1.24 -10.95
N TYR A 296 -15.02 -1.37 -10.33
CA TYR A 296 -13.96 -2.23 -10.85
C TYR A 296 -14.37 -3.70 -10.90
N ILE A 297 -14.99 -4.23 -9.83
CA ILE A 297 -15.49 -5.61 -9.79
C ILE A 297 -16.52 -5.83 -10.88
N LEU A 298 -17.48 -4.92 -11.06
CA LEU A 298 -18.49 -5.02 -12.11
C LEU A 298 -17.86 -4.97 -13.51
N SER A 299 -16.88 -4.10 -13.73
CA SER A 299 -16.11 -4.04 -14.98
C SER A 299 -15.41 -5.38 -15.26
N CYS A 300 -14.80 -6.01 -14.26
CA CYS A 300 -14.18 -7.34 -14.39
C CYS A 300 -15.19 -8.44 -14.75
N MET A 301 -16.44 -8.27 -14.33
CA MET A 301 -17.54 -9.20 -14.65
C MET A 301 -18.25 -8.89 -15.99
N GLY A 302 -17.77 -7.89 -16.74
CA GLY A 302 -18.41 -7.42 -17.97
C GLY A 302 -19.78 -6.79 -17.75
N LYS A 303 -20.05 -6.25 -16.56
CA LYS A 303 -21.31 -5.62 -16.18
C LYS A 303 -21.20 -4.10 -16.25
N ASP A 304 -22.34 -3.44 -16.47
CA ASP A 304 -22.43 -2.00 -16.41
C ASP A 304 -22.18 -1.49 -14.99
N TYR A 305 -21.33 -0.48 -14.87
CA TYR A 305 -20.97 0.23 -13.64
C TYR A 305 -21.26 1.75 -13.72
N GLY A 306 -21.82 2.22 -14.84
CA GLY A 306 -22.04 3.65 -15.09
C GLY A 306 -23.05 4.31 -14.14
N HIS A 307 -23.85 3.51 -13.42
CA HIS A 307 -24.80 3.98 -12.41
C HIS A 307 -24.16 4.22 -11.03
N LEU A 308 -22.90 3.82 -10.82
CA LEU A 308 -22.24 3.94 -9.52
C LEU A 308 -21.57 5.30 -9.35
N GLN A 309 -21.62 5.83 -8.14
CA GLN A 309 -20.86 7.00 -7.72
C GLN A 309 -19.39 6.63 -7.55
N ILE A 310 -18.54 6.97 -8.51
CA ILE A 310 -17.12 6.62 -8.50
C ILE A 310 -16.30 7.63 -7.71
N GLU A 311 -16.54 8.92 -7.93
CA GLU A 311 -15.85 9.99 -7.22
C GLU A 311 -16.37 10.13 -5.81
N VAL A 312 -15.52 10.52 -4.86
CA VAL A 312 -15.99 10.90 -3.52
C VAL A 312 -16.92 12.12 -3.62
N THR A 313 -17.90 12.19 -2.73
CA THR A 313 -18.95 13.21 -2.81
C THR A 313 -18.70 14.39 -1.89
N GLU A 314 -17.86 14.22 -0.87
CA GLU A 314 -17.59 15.24 0.15
C GLU A 314 -16.19 15.06 0.76
N GLU A 315 -15.64 16.15 1.27
CA GLU A 315 -14.38 16.11 2.00
C GLU A 315 -14.57 15.51 3.39
N LYS A 316 -13.72 14.54 3.74
CA LYS A 316 -13.74 13.88 5.04
C LYS A 316 -12.35 13.69 5.60
N TRP A 317 -12.18 14.08 6.87
CA TRP A 317 -10.97 13.75 7.61
C TRP A 317 -10.97 12.31 8.07
N PHE A 318 -9.83 11.65 7.89
CA PHE A 318 -9.58 10.32 8.44
C PHE A 318 -8.42 10.34 9.44
N ILE A 319 -8.42 9.38 10.36
CA ILE A 319 -7.32 9.17 11.31
C ILE A 319 -7.05 7.69 11.55
N ASP A 320 -5.78 7.35 11.75
CA ASP A 320 -5.34 6.07 12.31
C ASP A 320 -5.44 6.14 13.84
N GLU A 321 -6.59 5.82 14.37
CA GLU A 321 -6.91 5.93 15.80
C GLU A 321 -6.11 4.96 16.68
N LEU A 322 -5.47 3.95 16.08
CA LEU A 322 -4.63 3.01 16.81
C LEU A 322 -3.18 3.47 16.94
N TYR A 323 -2.60 4.03 15.89
CA TYR A 323 -1.15 4.25 15.83
C TYR A 323 -0.73 5.71 15.77
N ASP A 324 -1.61 6.63 15.34
CA ASP A 324 -1.28 8.05 15.19
C ASP A 324 -0.87 8.75 16.51
N TYR A 325 -1.31 8.21 17.67
CA TYR A 325 -0.84 8.71 18.96
C TYR A 325 0.69 8.58 19.14
N GLY A 326 1.34 7.75 18.36
CA GLY A 326 2.81 7.67 18.30
C GLY A 326 3.45 9.02 17.97
N ASN A 327 2.83 9.83 17.11
CA ASN A 327 3.31 11.17 16.77
C ASN A 327 3.29 12.15 17.98
N VAL A 328 2.37 11.95 18.94
CA VAL A 328 2.37 12.70 20.21
C VAL A 328 3.55 12.25 21.08
N LEU A 329 3.81 10.95 21.16
CA LEU A 329 4.91 10.40 21.98
C LEU A 329 6.28 10.81 21.41
N GLU A 330 6.39 10.98 20.11
CA GLU A 330 7.58 11.44 19.41
C GLU A 330 7.72 12.98 19.40
N GLY A 331 6.75 13.71 19.96
CA GLY A 331 6.77 15.19 20.01
C GLY A 331 6.50 15.88 18.65
N LYS A 332 6.05 15.15 17.64
CA LYS A 332 5.72 15.70 16.31
C LYS A 332 4.46 16.56 16.33
N ILE A 333 3.49 16.19 17.15
CA ILE A 333 2.26 16.95 17.39
C ILE A 333 1.94 17.01 18.88
N THR A 334 1.16 18.02 19.31
CA THR A 334 0.71 18.11 20.69
C THR A 334 -0.46 17.18 20.97
N ARG A 335 -0.62 16.75 22.24
CA ARG A 335 -1.79 15.98 22.67
C ARG A 335 -3.10 16.76 22.43
N LYS A 336 -3.07 18.09 22.52
CA LYS A 336 -4.23 18.97 22.25
C LYS A 336 -4.63 18.87 20.78
N GLN A 337 -3.64 18.94 19.88
CA GLN A 337 -3.86 18.80 18.44
C GLN A 337 -4.43 17.42 18.12
N TRP A 338 -3.81 16.35 18.62
CA TRP A 338 -4.29 14.99 18.40
C TRP A 338 -5.74 14.77 18.83
N LYS A 339 -6.13 15.34 20.00
CA LYS A 339 -7.52 15.26 20.47
C LYS A 339 -8.50 16.03 19.57
N LYS A 340 -8.05 17.14 18.99
CA LYS A 340 -8.82 17.91 18.02
C LYS A 340 -9.04 17.06 16.76
N ASP A 341 -7.97 16.53 16.20
CA ASP A 341 -8.01 15.71 14.99
C ASP A 341 -8.89 14.46 15.17
N MET A 342 -8.79 13.77 16.31
CA MET A 342 -9.65 12.65 16.67
C MET A 342 -11.14 13.01 16.74
N LYS A 343 -11.47 14.27 17.07
CA LYS A 343 -12.85 14.75 17.12
C LYS A 343 -13.36 15.15 15.74
N GLU A 344 -12.49 15.71 14.90
CA GLU A 344 -12.81 16.19 13.56
C GLU A 344 -12.86 15.04 12.54
N ALA A 345 -12.06 13.99 12.73
CA ALA A 345 -12.06 12.84 11.84
C ALA A 345 -13.41 12.09 11.91
N THR A 346 -14.03 11.95 10.76
CA THR A 346 -15.27 11.18 10.58
C THR A 346 -15.00 9.77 10.09
N ILE A 347 -13.78 9.50 9.58
CA ILE A 347 -13.33 8.20 9.12
C ILE A 347 -12.25 7.68 10.07
N MET A 348 -12.53 6.56 10.73
CA MET A 348 -11.56 5.79 11.50
C MET A 348 -11.00 4.66 10.61
N ARG A 349 -9.68 4.48 10.60
CA ARG A 349 -9.08 3.47 9.70
C ARG A 349 -9.38 2.03 10.09
N TYR A 350 -9.52 1.77 11.39
CA TYR A 350 -9.75 0.42 11.91
C TYR A 350 -11.11 0.23 12.55
N TYR A 351 -11.62 1.26 13.23
CA TYR A 351 -12.90 1.19 13.89
C TYR A 351 -14.05 1.36 12.90
N ASP A 352 -14.97 0.41 12.95
CA ASP A 352 -16.25 0.46 12.25
C ASP A 352 -17.31 -0.07 13.22
N SER A 353 -18.35 0.73 13.46
CA SER A 353 -19.45 0.37 14.37
C SER A 353 -20.21 -0.87 13.90
N ASN A 354 -20.24 -1.11 12.60
CA ASN A 354 -20.88 -2.27 12.00
C ASN A 354 -20.00 -3.52 12.02
N ASP A 355 -18.66 -3.36 12.21
CA ASP A 355 -17.68 -4.46 12.15
C ASP A 355 -16.58 -4.29 13.20
N VAL A 356 -16.95 -4.32 14.47
CA VAL A 356 -16.08 -3.97 15.61
C VAL A 356 -14.99 -5.03 15.92
N ALA A 357 -15.20 -6.28 15.54
CA ALA A 357 -14.35 -7.38 15.95
C ALA A 357 -12.87 -7.24 15.48
N PRO A 358 -12.55 -6.79 14.25
CA PRO A 358 -11.19 -6.52 13.82
C PRO A 358 -10.48 -5.47 14.69
N TYR A 359 -11.16 -4.36 14.99
CA TYR A 359 -10.63 -3.30 15.84
C TYR A 359 -10.31 -3.79 17.27
N ASN A 360 -11.25 -4.52 17.89
CA ASN A 360 -11.04 -5.08 19.23
C ASN A 360 -9.86 -6.05 19.26
N TYR A 361 -9.69 -6.86 18.23
CA TYR A 361 -8.54 -7.74 18.08
C TYR A 361 -7.22 -6.97 18.00
N LEU A 362 -7.13 -5.93 17.18
CA LEU A 362 -5.94 -5.08 17.03
C LEU A 362 -5.62 -4.32 18.31
N LYS A 363 -6.63 -3.75 18.95
CA LYS A 363 -6.49 -3.05 20.22
C LYS A 363 -5.93 -3.97 21.32
N LYS A 364 -6.45 -5.20 21.43
CA LYS A 364 -5.93 -6.21 22.37
C LYS A 364 -4.50 -6.59 22.02
N ARG A 365 -4.18 -6.82 20.75
CA ARG A 365 -2.82 -7.15 20.27
C ARG A 365 -1.84 -6.03 20.57
N LYS A 366 -2.23 -4.77 20.36
CA LYS A 366 -1.41 -3.60 20.70
C LYS A 366 -1.10 -3.54 22.19
N TRP A 367 -2.10 -3.71 23.05
CA TRP A 367 -1.88 -3.71 24.51
C TRP A 367 -0.98 -4.86 24.98
N ILE A 368 -1.15 -6.05 24.42
CA ILE A 368 -0.28 -7.20 24.71
C ILE A 368 1.17 -6.89 24.30
N ASN A 369 1.39 -6.27 23.14
CA ASN A 369 2.72 -5.91 22.68
C ASN A 369 3.36 -4.82 23.55
N ILE A 370 2.59 -3.82 23.97
CA ILE A 370 3.05 -2.79 24.93
C ILE A 370 3.43 -3.44 26.26
N ALA A 371 2.57 -4.31 26.80
CA ALA A 371 2.86 -5.01 28.05
C ALA A 371 4.11 -5.88 27.93
N LYS A 372 4.27 -6.62 26.83
CA LYS A 372 5.51 -7.39 26.54
C LYS A 372 6.73 -6.48 26.45
N TYR A 373 6.61 -5.34 25.77
CA TYR A 373 7.73 -4.39 25.66
C TYR A 373 8.15 -3.83 27.03
N ILE A 374 7.19 -3.47 27.87
CA ILE A 374 7.44 -2.97 29.23
C ILE A 374 8.07 -4.08 30.10
N LEU A 375 7.52 -5.30 30.06
CA LEU A 375 8.01 -6.43 30.83
C LEU A 375 9.38 -6.92 30.37
N LEU A 376 9.58 -7.01 29.04
CA LEU A 376 10.86 -7.45 28.46
C LEU A 376 11.90 -6.33 28.44
N GLY A 377 11.50 -5.06 28.37
CA GLY A 377 12.40 -3.92 28.41
C GLY A 377 13.24 -3.89 29.68
N LYS A 378 12.66 -4.30 30.82
CA LYS A 378 13.35 -4.43 32.11
C LYS A 378 14.40 -5.54 32.13
N TYR A 379 14.27 -6.56 31.25
CA TYR A 379 15.15 -7.74 31.20
C TYR A 379 15.78 -7.93 29.80
N ARG A 380 15.59 -7.01 28.87
CA ARG A 380 16.00 -7.18 27.47
C ARG A 380 17.50 -7.46 27.34
N GLN A 381 18.35 -6.74 28.06
CA GLN A 381 19.79 -6.94 28.00
C GLN A 381 20.20 -8.32 28.54
N GLN A 382 19.53 -8.81 29.59
CA GLN A 382 19.78 -10.12 30.17
C GLN A 382 19.30 -11.25 29.25
N ILE A 383 18.13 -11.08 28.63
CA ILE A 383 17.57 -12.06 27.68
C ILE A 383 18.40 -12.10 26.39
N VAL A 384 18.84 -10.96 25.87
CA VAL A 384 19.75 -10.91 24.72
C VAL A 384 21.06 -11.60 25.02
N ALA A 385 21.66 -11.38 26.20
CA ALA A 385 22.88 -12.04 26.62
C ALA A 385 22.73 -13.58 26.79
N VAL A 386 21.55 -14.04 27.23
CA VAL A 386 21.23 -15.47 27.32
C VAL A 386 21.04 -16.09 25.95
N LEU A 387 20.31 -15.40 25.03
CA LEU A 387 20.10 -15.90 23.68
C LEU A 387 21.40 -15.92 22.84
N ASP A 388 22.30 -14.94 23.06
CA ASP A 388 23.65 -14.96 22.49
C ASP A 388 24.47 -16.13 22.95
N LYS A 389 24.44 -16.44 24.29
CA LYS A 389 25.13 -17.60 24.85
C LYS A 389 24.58 -18.94 24.37
N LEU A 390 23.32 -19.00 24.01
CA LEU A 390 22.64 -20.20 23.50
C LEU A 390 22.70 -20.35 21.98
N GLY A 391 23.33 -19.40 21.25
CA GLY A 391 23.37 -19.41 19.77
C GLY A 391 22.02 -19.27 19.11
N LEU A 392 20.99 -18.74 19.80
CA LEU A 392 19.61 -18.63 19.36
C LEU A 392 19.25 -17.22 18.83
N LYS A 393 20.24 -16.35 18.61
CA LYS A 393 20.03 -15.08 17.94
C LYS A 393 19.86 -15.33 16.43
N LYS A 394 18.64 -15.17 15.96
CA LYS A 394 18.35 -14.99 14.53
C LYS A 394 18.24 -13.52 14.19
#